data_f604b4b8f0164144a7d92ed0e4055759
#
_entry.id   f604b4b8f0164144a7d92ed0e4055759
#
_cell.length_a   1.000
_cell.length_b   1.000
_cell.length_c   1.000
_cell.angle_alpha   90.00
_cell.angle_beta   90.00
_cell.angle_gamma   90.00
#
_symmetry.space_group_name_H-M   'P 1'
#
loop_
_entity.id
_entity.type
_entity.pdbx_description
1 polymer ?
#
loop_
_entity_poly.entity_id
_entity_poly.type
_entity_poly.pdbx_seq_one_letter_code
_entity_poly.pdbx_strand_id
1 'polypeptide(L)'
;DGLFEVPVGPIHAGIIEPGHFRFSQAGEAILQLDAKLFFTHRGIEKAVEGKTPEEALLIVERICGACSVANTLSYCQALEKLSGQNVPRRAWLIRTIAAELERLYNHIGDTGNMCAGVGFAPVISMGSRLKEILLRCNEAIAGNRFLRGLIVPGGVKYDLTESLCTELTVALTKVENEYNDIVQIIAEQDGFLNRAKTTGIISKNVALDLALVGVGARASGVDCDCRRDLPYGLYAELPFNVITKTDGDVYARLQVRMGEVAESITLIRKALKLLQQDDSQLHCGELAYKTLTGSWGISESARGSNLH
;
A
#
# COMPACT_ATOMS: atom_id res chain seq x y z
N ASP A 1 25.34 -24.74 28.45
CA ASP A 1 24.08 -25.18 29.07
C ASP A 1 23.24 -23.96 29.44
N GLY A 2 21.92 -24.02 29.16
CA GLY A 2 21.00 -22.88 29.35
C GLY A 2 20.66 -22.08 28.08
N LEU A 3 21.22 -22.44 26.94
CA LEU A 3 20.83 -21.95 25.65
C LEU A 3 19.80 -22.89 25.01
N PHE A 4 18.77 -22.31 24.40
CA PHE A 4 17.79 -23.05 23.64
C PHE A 4 17.41 -22.32 22.38
N GLU A 5 16.96 -23.03 21.35
CA GLU A 5 16.53 -22.48 20.08
C GLU A 5 15.00 -22.53 20.00
N VAL A 6 14.42 -21.40 19.56
CA VAL A 6 12.98 -21.29 19.30
C VAL A 6 12.78 -21.02 17.80
N PRO A 7 12.31 -22.01 17.03
CA PRO A 7 11.96 -21.80 15.62
C PRO A 7 10.55 -21.21 15.51
N VAL A 8 10.40 -20.21 14.60
CA VAL A 8 9.12 -19.59 14.26
C VAL A 8 8.98 -19.60 12.73
N GLY A 9 7.87 -20.12 12.23
CA GLY A 9 7.62 -20.21 10.79
C GLY A 9 8.29 -21.43 10.13
N PRO A 10 8.24 -21.49 8.75
CA PRO A 10 7.76 -20.46 7.81
C PRO A 10 6.25 -20.23 7.83
N ILE A 11 5.45 -21.20 8.32
CA ILE A 11 4.01 -21.03 8.50
C ILE A 11 3.80 -20.60 9.94
N HIS A 12 3.29 -19.38 10.12
CA HIS A 12 2.94 -18.81 11.41
C HIS A 12 1.61 -18.05 11.31
N ALA A 13 1.15 -17.45 12.41
CA ALA A 13 -0.13 -16.77 12.43
C ALA A 13 -0.16 -15.58 11.44
N GLY A 14 -1.10 -15.62 10.54
CA GLY A 14 -1.74 -14.51 10.04
C GLY A 14 -1.32 -13.75 8.82
N ILE A 15 -1.03 -12.50 9.03
CA ILE A 15 -1.09 -11.45 8.03
C ILE A 15 0.27 -11.19 7.38
N ILE A 16 1.35 -11.48 8.10
CA ILE A 16 2.72 -11.32 7.59
C ILE A 16 3.09 -12.47 6.67
N GLU A 17 3.91 -12.15 5.67
CA GLU A 17 4.38 -13.13 4.71
C GLU A 17 5.23 -14.23 5.36
N PRO A 18 5.21 -15.47 4.82
CA PRO A 18 5.99 -16.57 5.35
C PRO A 18 7.48 -16.27 5.44
N GLY A 19 8.04 -16.51 6.61
CA GLY A 19 9.46 -16.40 6.88
C GLY A 19 9.84 -17.35 8.02
N HIS A 20 11.04 -17.88 8.01
CA HIS A 20 11.55 -18.71 9.09
C HIS A 20 12.51 -17.90 9.96
N PHE A 21 12.22 -17.83 11.24
CA PHE A 21 13.03 -17.13 12.23
C PHE A 21 13.47 -18.13 13.30
N ARG A 22 14.76 -18.24 13.51
CA ARG A 22 15.33 -19.09 14.56
C ARG A 22 16.01 -18.21 15.59
N PHE A 23 15.45 -18.19 16.78
CA PHE A 23 15.93 -17.42 17.90
C PHE A 23 16.79 -18.31 18.79
N SER A 24 18.06 -17.94 19.03
CA SER A 24 18.89 -18.52 20.06
C SER A 24 18.76 -17.68 21.33
N GLN A 25 18.32 -18.29 22.42
CA GLN A 25 17.92 -17.59 23.66
C GLN A 25 18.62 -18.12 24.89
N ALA A 26 18.85 -17.21 25.84
CA ALA A 26 19.22 -17.52 27.22
C ALA A 26 18.17 -16.93 28.16
N GLY A 27 17.20 -17.73 28.57
CA GLY A 27 15.99 -17.22 29.22
C GLY A 27 15.19 -16.35 28.26
N GLU A 28 14.92 -15.11 28.66
CA GLU A 28 14.20 -14.15 27.81
C GLU A 28 15.12 -13.36 26.83
N ALA A 29 16.43 -13.40 27.05
CA ALA A 29 17.38 -12.67 26.21
C ALA A 29 17.62 -13.40 24.89
N ILE A 30 17.37 -12.69 23.76
CA ILE A 30 17.71 -13.16 22.43
C ILE A 30 19.18 -12.85 22.16
N LEU A 31 20.00 -13.90 21.99
CA LEU A 31 21.43 -13.77 21.72
C LEU A 31 21.72 -13.72 20.23
N GLN A 32 20.96 -14.48 19.44
CA GLN A 32 21.09 -14.52 17.98
C GLN A 32 19.74 -14.74 17.31
N LEU A 33 19.56 -14.11 16.17
CA LEU A 33 18.44 -14.29 15.28
C LEU A 33 18.93 -14.68 13.88
N ASP A 34 18.56 -15.88 13.43
CA ASP A 34 18.73 -16.31 12.05
C ASP A 34 17.38 -16.15 11.33
N ALA A 35 17.32 -15.27 10.34
CA ALA A 35 16.14 -15.05 9.51
C ALA A 35 16.34 -15.63 8.12
N LYS A 36 15.39 -16.47 7.69
CA LYS A 36 15.32 -16.99 6.32
C LYS A 36 14.01 -16.52 5.69
N LEU A 37 14.14 -15.75 4.62
CA LEU A 37 13.03 -15.22 3.84
C LEU A 37 12.83 -16.05 2.58
N PHE A 38 12.14 -15.50 1.58
CA PHE A 38 11.94 -16.13 0.26
C PHE A 38 10.93 -17.29 0.22
N PHE A 39 10.16 -17.49 1.26
CA PHE A 39 9.10 -18.51 1.29
C PHE A 39 7.82 -18.07 0.55
N THR A 40 7.75 -16.83 0.10
CA THR A 40 6.66 -16.28 -0.72
C THR A 40 6.84 -16.52 -2.22
N HIS A 41 7.99 -17.03 -2.65
CA HIS A 41 8.25 -17.28 -4.07
C HIS A 41 7.24 -18.28 -4.66
N ARG A 42 6.52 -17.85 -5.71
CA ARG A 42 5.45 -18.61 -6.35
C ARG A 42 5.67 -18.77 -7.86
N GLY A 43 6.84 -18.40 -8.37
CA GLY A 43 7.16 -18.46 -9.79
C GLY A 43 6.28 -17.55 -10.64
N ILE A 44 5.96 -16.34 -10.15
CA ILE A 44 5.05 -15.40 -10.83
C ILE A 44 5.58 -15.04 -12.22
N GLU A 45 6.87 -14.73 -12.35
CA GLU A 45 7.52 -14.38 -13.62
C GLU A 45 7.40 -15.54 -14.62
N LYS A 46 7.59 -16.77 -14.15
CA LYS A 46 7.41 -17.97 -14.99
C LYS A 46 5.95 -18.19 -15.38
N ALA A 47 5.02 -17.86 -14.50
CA ALA A 47 3.59 -18.03 -14.75
C ALA A 47 3.04 -17.06 -15.82
N VAL A 48 3.70 -15.91 -16.06
CA VAL A 48 3.28 -14.94 -17.08
C VAL A 48 3.93 -15.18 -18.46
N GLU A 49 4.96 -16.02 -18.55
CA GLU A 49 5.58 -16.35 -19.83
C GLU A 49 4.56 -16.94 -20.82
N GLY A 50 4.55 -16.43 -22.05
CA GLY A 50 3.67 -16.87 -23.12
C GLY A 50 2.20 -16.47 -22.97
N LYS A 51 1.84 -15.66 -21.98
CA LYS A 51 0.49 -15.15 -21.81
C LYS A 51 0.29 -13.81 -22.53
N THR A 52 -0.97 -13.54 -22.89
CA THR A 52 -1.34 -12.20 -23.35
C THR A 52 -1.26 -11.19 -22.22
N PRO A 53 -1.15 -9.89 -22.50
CA PRO A 53 -1.18 -8.86 -21.47
C PRO A 53 -2.40 -8.93 -20.55
N GLU A 54 -3.56 -9.26 -21.08
CA GLU A 54 -4.82 -9.38 -20.34
C GLU A 54 -4.82 -10.61 -19.41
N GLU A 55 -4.28 -11.74 -19.88
CA GLU A 55 -4.13 -12.95 -19.06
C GLU A 55 -3.09 -12.72 -17.94
N ALA A 56 -1.98 -12.05 -18.26
CA ALA A 56 -0.94 -11.73 -17.29
C ALA A 56 -1.46 -10.76 -16.21
N LEU A 57 -2.34 -9.82 -16.57
CA LEU A 57 -2.97 -8.88 -15.64
C LEU A 57 -3.65 -9.60 -14.46
N LEU A 58 -4.34 -10.71 -14.72
CA LEU A 58 -5.01 -11.50 -13.68
C LEU A 58 -4.03 -12.10 -12.66
N ILE A 59 -2.80 -12.36 -13.08
CA ILE A 59 -1.72 -12.85 -12.21
C ILE A 59 -1.09 -11.65 -11.46
N VAL A 60 -0.83 -10.56 -12.17
CA VAL A 60 -0.24 -9.33 -11.62
C VAL A 60 -1.08 -8.77 -10.46
N GLU A 61 -2.40 -8.72 -10.58
CA GLU A 61 -3.30 -8.31 -9.51
C GLU A 61 -3.16 -9.12 -8.21
N ARG A 62 -2.52 -10.30 -8.29
CA ARG A 62 -2.40 -11.27 -7.19
C ARG A 62 -0.96 -11.51 -6.73
N ILE A 63 -0.01 -10.72 -7.22
CA ILE A 63 1.39 -10.76 -6.75
C ILE A 63 1.45 -10.51 -5.25
N CYS A 64 0.69 -9.53 -4.77
CA CYS A 64 0.60 -9.18 -3.37
C CYS A 64 -0.87 -8.99 -2.95
N GLY A 65 -1.28 -9.59 -1.85
CA GLY A 65 -2.64 -9.44 -1.33
C GLY A 65 -2.99 -8.04 -0.83
N ALA A 66 -1.97 -7.23 -0.52
CA ALA A 66 -2.12 -5.88 0.00
C ALA A 66 -1.88 -4.77 -1.05
N CYS A 67 -1.33 -5.12 -2.23
CA CYS A 67 -0.88 -4.15 -3.23
C CYS A 67 -1.43 -4.49 -4.63
N SER A 68 -2.68 -4.92 -4.72
CA SER A 68 -3.33 -5.29 -5.98
C SER A 68 -3.37 -4.12 -6.96
N VAL A 69 -3.82 -2.95 -6.49
CA VAL A 69 -3.94 -1.74 -7.32
C VAL A 69 -2.56 -1.24 -7.76
N ALA A 70 -1.60 -1.17 -6.84
CA ALA A 70 -0.27 -0.67 -7.17
C ALA A 70 0.45 -1.55 -8.21
N ASN A 71 0.39 -2.90 -8.07
CA ASN A 71 0.95 -3.80 -9.07
C ASN A 71 0.25 -3.67 -10.43
N THR A 72 -1.08 -3.65 -10.44
CA THR A 72 -1.86 -3.48 -11.67
C THR A 72 -1.54 -2.15 -12.35
N LEU A 73 -1.43 -1.08 -11.57
CA LEU A 73 -1.17 0.27 -12.07
C LEU A 73 0.20 0.37 -12.74
N SER A 74 1.27 -0.12 -12.10
CA SER A 74 2.61 -0.11 -12.69
C SER A 74 2.70 -1.01 -13.93
N TYR A 75 2.06 -2.18 -13.91
CA TYR A 75 1.97 -3.05 -15.07
C TYR A 75 1.24 -2.38 -16.25
N CYS A 76 0.06 -1.80 -16.03
CA CYS A 76 -0.69 -1.09 -17.07
C CYS A 76 0.09 0.09 -17.64
N GLN A 77 0.80 0.86 -16.82
CA GLN A 77 1.68 1.95 -17.29
C GLN A 77 2.78 1.44 -18.24
N ALA A 78 3.39 0.28 -17.95
CA ALA A 78 4.38 -0.31 -18.84
C ALA A 78 3.76 -0.66 -20.20
N LEU A 79 2.58 -1.28 -20.23
CA LEU A 79 1.86 -1.63 -21.46
C LEU A 79 1.44 -0.39 -22.26
N GLU A 80 0.94 0.64 -21.59
CA GLU A 80 0.50 1.89 -22.20
C GLU A 80 1.67 2.64 -22.85
N LYS A 81 2.85 2.65 -22.22
CA LYS A 81 4.08 3.17 -22.83
C LYS A 81 4.52 2.36 -24.06
N LEU A 82 4.38 1.03 -24.04
CA LEU A 82 4.66 0.19 -25.21
C LEU A 82 3.73 0.48 -26.38
N SER A 83 2.46 0.75 -26.12
CA SER A 83 1.48 1.10 -27.15
C SER A 83 1.62 2.54 -27.66
N GLY A 84 2.20 3.43 -26.85
CA GLY A 84 2.25 4.87 -27.12
C GLY A 84 0.90 5.58 -27.01
N GLN A 85 -0.08 4.94 -26.38
CA GLN A 85 -1.42 5.49 -26.15
C GLN A 85 -1.49 6.28 -24.86
N ASN A 86 -2.27 7.36 -24.86
CA ASN A 86 -2.51 8.16 -23.66
C ASN A 86 -3.82 7.74 -23.00
N VAL A 87 -3.74 7.44 -21.71
CA VAL A 87 -4.90 7.13 -20.88
C VAL A 87 -5.73 8.40 -20.65
N PRO A 88 -7.06 8.34 -20.79
CA PRO A 88 -7.93 9.49 -20.55
C PRO A 88 -7.83 10.04 -19.13
N ARG A 89 -8.06 11.33 -18.97
CA ARG A 89 -7.94 12.03 -17.67
C ARG A 89 -8.87 11.45 -16.62
N ARG A 90 -10.13 11.18 -16.96
CA ARG A 90 -11.11 10.54 -16.06
C ARG A 90 -10.62 9.20 -15.52
N ALA A 91 -10.05 8.37 -16.40
CA ALA A 91 -9.46 7.10 -15.98
C ALA A 91 -8.31 7.29 -15.00
N TRP A 92 -7.46 8.30 -15.19
CA TRP A 92 -6.39 8.63 -14.26
C TRP A 92 -6.90 9.14 -12.92
N LEU A 93 -7.99 9.91 -12.88
CA LEU A 93 -8.64 10.32 -11.62
C LEU A 93 -9.11 9.10 -10.83
N ILE A 94 -9.80 8.17 -11.50
CA ILE A 94 -10.30 6.93 -10.87
C ILE A 94 -9.14 6.05 -10.40
N ARG A 95 -8.09 5.90 -11.18
CA ARG A 95 -6.86 5.16 -10.81
C ARG A 95 -6.18 5.78 -9.58
N THR A 96 -6.12 7.11 -9.50
CA THR A 96 -5.55 7.82 -8.35
C THR A 96 -6.39 7.58 -7.10
N ILE A 97 -7.72 7.67 -7.20
CA ILE A 97 -8.64 7.35 -6.11
C ILE A 97 -8.44 5.89 -5.64
N ALA A 98 -8.34 4.96 -6.57
CA ALA A 98 -8.12 3.54 -6.27
C ALA A 98 -6.79 3.29 -5.55
N ALA A 99 -5.70 3.93 -5.99
CA ALA A 99 -4.38 3.81 -5.36
C ALA A 99 -4.36 4.37 -3.94
N GLU A 100 -5.04 5.49 -3.71
CA GLU A 100 -5.11 6.08 -2.37
C GLU A 100 -6.10 5.32 -1.46
N LEU A 101 -7.17 4.72 -1.98
CA LEU A 101 -8.02 3.79 -1.22
C LEU A 101 -7.24 2.54 -0.78
N GLU A 102 -6.39 1.99 -1.67
CA GLU A 102 -5.50 0.88 -1.32
C GLU A 102 -4.54 1.27 -0.20
N ARG A 103 -3.94 2.46 -0.25
CA ARG A 103 -3.09 2.99 0.81
C ARG A 103 -3.84 3.11 2.13
N LEU A 104 -5.05 3.67 2.11
CA LEU A 104 -5.88 3.88 3.30
C LEU A 104 -6.20 2.56 4.01
N TYR A 105 -6.78 1.57 3.31
CA TYR A 105 -7.16 0.34 3.99
C TYR A 105 -5.96 -0.46 4.51
N ASN A 106 -4.80 -0.33 3.85
CA ASN A 106 -3.55 -0.93 4.33
C ASN A 106 -3.05 -0.22 5.59
N HIS A 107 -2.89 1.11 5.57
CA HIS A 107 -2.35 1.85 6.71
C HIS A 107 -3.23 1.77 7.95
N ILE A 108 -4.54 1.83 7.79
CA ILE A 108 -5.50 1.67 8.88
C ILE A 108 -5.45 0.24 9.45
N GLY A 109 -5.41 -0.75 8.56
CA GLY A 109 -5.25 -2.15 8.97
C GLY A 109 -3.91 -2.42 9.67
N ASP A 110 -2.82 -1.86 9.15
CA ASP A 110 -1.48 -1.98 9.74
C ASP A 110 -1.41 -1.30 11.12
N THR A 111 -2.08 -0.14 11.30
CA THR A 111 -2.19 0.53 12.60
C THR A 111 -2.82 -0.39 13.64
N GLY A 112 -3.92 -1.05 13.31
CA GLY A 112 -4.56 -2.04 14.18
C GLY A 112 -3.64 -3.23 14.47
N ASN A 113 -2.99 -3.79 13.44
CA ASN A 113 -2.11 -4.94 13.57
C ASN A 113 -0.84 -4.67 14.39
N MET A 114 -0.26 -3.49 14.30
CA MET A 114 0.88 -3.11 15.15
C MET A 114 0.50 -3.12 16.63
N CYS A 115 -0.72 -2.74 16.97
CA CYS A 115 -1.26 -2.82 18.32
C CYS A 115 -1.50 -4.26 18.78
N ALA A 116 -1.71 -5.21 17.86
CA ALA A 116 -1.82 -6.63 18.18
C ALA A 116 -0.54 -7.20 18.80
N GLY A 117 0.63 -6.76 18.31
CA GLY A 117 1.93 -7.17 18.81
C GLY A 117 2.17 -6.85 20.31
N VAL A 118 1.39 -5.92 20.87
CA VAL A 118 1.44 -5.55 22.29
C VAL A 118 0.15 -5.90 23.05
N GLY A 119 -0.77 -6.64 22.43
CA GLY A 119 -2.02 -7.07 23.06
C GLY A 119 -3.07 -5.98 23.24
N PHE A 120 -2.99 -4.88 22.49
CA PHE A 120 -3.92 -3.75 22.62
C PHE A 120 -5.19 -3.96 21.78
N ALA A 121 -6.05 -4.85 22.25
CA ALA A 121 -7.24 -5.34 21.56
C ALA A 121 -8.25 -4.27 21.08
N PRO A 122 -8.56 -3.18 21.84
CA PRO A 122 -9.51 -2.19 21.36
C PRO A 122 -9.14 -1.58 20.01
N VAL A 123 -7.88 -1.20 19.82
CA VAL A 123 -7.39 -0.59 18.58
C VAL A 123 -7.38 -1.58 17.42
N ILE A 124 -7.13 -2.88 17.68
CA ILE A 124 -7.23 -3.94 16.67
C ILE A 124 -8.65 -3.98 16.11
N SER A 125 -9.64 -4.01 17.00
CA SER A 125 -11.06 -4.06 16.62
C SER A 125 -11.50 -2.80 15.85
N MET A 126 -11.13 -1.62 16.36
CA MET A 126 -11.44 -0.33 15.71
C MET A 126 -10.82 -0.24 14.31
N GLY A 127 -9.52 -0.52 14.18
CA GLY A 127 -8.81 -0.50 12.90
C GLY A 127 -9.39 -1.48 11.88
N SER A 128 -9.74 -2.70 12.32
CA SER A 128 -10.37 -3.70 11.47
C SER A 128 -11.75 -3.25 10.96
N ARG A 129 -12.54 -2.59 11.81
CA ARG A 129 -13.84 -2.04 11.44
C ARG A 129 -13.72 -0.89 10.43
N LEU A 130 -12.77 0.03 10.61
CA LEU A 130 -12.54 1.12 9.66
C LEU A 130 -12.03 0.60 8.32
N LYS A 131 -11.11 -0.36 8.33
CA LYS A 131 -10.68 -1.06 7.12
C LYS A 131 -11.86 -1.69 6.38
N GLU A 132 -12.80 -2.33 7.10
CA GLU A 132 -13.98 -2.95 6.51
C GLU A 132 -14.88 -1.93 5.82
N ILE A 133 -15.06 -0.73 6.37
CA ILE A 133 -15.82 0.35 5.72
C ILE A 133 -15.23 0.65 4.33
N LEU A 134 -13.90 0.82 4.25
CA LEU A 134 -13.22 1.10 2.98
C LEU A 134 -13.33 -0.07 1.99
N LEU A 135 -13.20 -1.31 2.47
CA LEU A 135 -13.33 -2.50 1.62
C LEU A 135 -14.73 -2.65 1.03
N ARG A 136 -15.78 -2.22 1.74
CA ARG A 136 -17.15 -2.17 1.21
C ARG A 136 -17.32 -1.07 0.15
N CYS A 137 -16.69 0.09 0.35
CA CYS A 137 -16.64 1.12 -0.70
C CYS A 137 -15.94 0.59 -1.97
N ASN A 138 -14.83 -0.11 -1.81
CA ASN A 138 -14.12 -0.72 -2.93
C ASN A 138 -15.00 -1.73 -3.68
N GLU A 139 -15.75 -2.56 -2.95
CA GLU A 139 -16.67 -3.53 -3.53
C GLU A 139 -17.80 -2.86 -4.31
N ALA A 140 -18.35 -1.76 -3.80
CA ALA A 140 -19.35 -0.97 -4.50
C ALA A 140 -18.81 -0.35 -5.81
N ILE A 141 -17.53 0.06 -5.83
CA ILE A 141 -16.86 0.65 -6.98
C ILE A 141 -16.52 -0.40 -8.06
N ALA A 142 -15.94 -1.53 -7.66
CA ALA A 142 -15.31 -2.47 -8.59
C ALA A 142 -15.89 -3.89 -8.55
N GLY A 143 -16.90 -4.15 -7.74
CA GLY A 143 -17.40 -5.51 -7.50
C GLY A 143 -16.40 -6.41 -6.76
N ASN A 144 -15.31 -5.84 -6.25
CA ASN A 144 -14.25 -6.56 -5.54
C ASN A 144 -13.66 -5.70 -4.43
N ARG A 145 -13.53 -6.26 -3.22
CA ARG A 145 -13.05 -5.58 -2.00
C ARG A 145 -11.64 -4.99 -2.13
N PHE A 146 -10.81 -5.52 -3.04
CA PHE A 146 -9.42 -5.10 -3.29
C PHE A 146 -9.27 -4.38 -4.64
N LEU A 147 -10.36 -3.87 -5.21
CA LEU A 147 -10.40 -3.14 -6.49
C LEU A 147 -9.84 -3.93 -7.69
N ARG A 148 -9.79 -5.26 -7.60
CA ARG A 148 -9.35 -6.11 -8.70
C ARG A 148 -10.31 -6.00 -9.87
N GLY A 149 -9.73 -5.96 -11.08
CA GLY A 149 -10.49 -5.79 -12.32
C GLY A 149 -10.97 -4.37 -12.58
N LEU A 150 -10.64 -3.38 -11.73
CA LEU A 150 -10.97 -1.97 -11.98
C LEU A 150 -10.02 -1.36 -13.01
N ILE A 151 -8.70 -1.49 -12.79
CA ILE A 151 -7.68 -0.94 -13.68
C ILE A 151 -7.38 -1.95 -14.77
N VAL A 152 -7.42 -1.49 -16.00
CA VAL A 152 -7.12 -2.28 -17.20
C VAL A 152 -6.13 -1.51 -18.08
N PRO A 153 -5.36 -2.18 -18.96
CA PRO A 153 -4.50 -1.48 -19.91
C PRO A 153 -5.28 -0.48 -20.75
N GLY A 154 -4.88 0.78 -20.74
CA GLY A 154 -5.54 1.86 -21.48
C GLY A 154 -6.64 2.60 -20.71
N GLY A 155 -6.97 2.21 -19.46
CA GLY A 155 -8.00 2.93 -18.70
C GLY A 155 -8.49 2.20 -17.46
N VAL A 156 -9.79 2.31 -17.22
CA VAL A 156 -10.54 1.65 -16.16
C VAL A 156 -11.81 1.00 -16.72
N LYS A 157 -12.26 -0.05 -16.06
CA LYS A 157 -13.42 -0.82 -16.49
C LYS A 157 -14.75 -0.23 -16.00
N TYR A 158 -14.75 0.42 -14.85
CA TYR A 158 -15.94 0.97 -14.21
C TYR A 158 -15.76 2.44 -13.91
N ASP A 159 -16.86 3.19 -14.02
CA ASP A 159 -16.91 4.59 -13.65
C ASP A 159 -17.34 4.77 -12.19
N LEU A 160 -16.99 5.90 -11.60
CA LEU A 160 -17.53 6.34 -10.32
C LEU A 160 -18.73 7.26 -10.59
N THR A 161 -19.94 6.75 -10.36
CA THR A 161 -21.16 7.54 -10.45
C THR A 161 -21.21 8.62 -9.36
N GLU A 162 -22.05 9.62 -9.53
CA GLU A 162 -22.26 10.68 -8.53
C GLU A 162 -22.71 10.11 -7.16
N SER A 163 -23.55 9.07 -7.16
CA SER A 163 -23.95 8.35 -5.93
C SER A 163 -22.75 7.74 -5.24
N LEU A 164 -21.89 7.00 -5.97
CA LEU A 164 -20.68 6.39 -5.41
C LEU A 164 -19.71 7.44 -4.87
N CYS A 165 -19.55 8.57 -5.56
CA CYS A 165 -18.72 9.67 -5.08
C CYS A 165 -19.25 10.26 -3.76
N THR A 166 -20.56 10.39 -3.64
CA THR A 166 -21.21 10.91 -2.42
C THR A 166 -21.05 9.90 -1.27
N GLU A 167 -21.34 8.62 -1.51
CA GLU A 167 -21.19 7.54 -0.52
C GLU A 167 -19.74 7.43 -0.03
N LEU A 168 -18.78 7.49 -0.94
CA LEU A 168 -17.35 7.48 -0.61
C LEU A 168 -16.96 8.70 0.24
N THR A 169 -17.47 9.88 -0.09
CA THR A 169 -17.20 11.11 0.69
C THR A 169 -17.71 11.00 2.13
N VAL A 170 -18.91 10.44 2.32
CA VAL A 170 -19.49 10.18 3.65
C VAL A 170 -18.65 9.17 4.41
N ALA A 171 -18.28 8.06 3.75
CA ALA A 171 -17.45 7.03 4.35
C ALA A 171 -16.07 7.55 4.77
N LEU A 172 -15.42 8.36 3.93
CA LEU A 172 -14.13 8.99 4.24
C LEU A 172 -14.21 9.91 5.44
N THR A 173 -15.27 10.70 5.56
CA THR A 173 -15.46 11.60 6.72
C THR A 173 -15.62 10.79 8.01
N LYS A 174 -16.38 9.71 7.97
CA LYS A 174 -16.51 8.80 9.11
C LYS A 174 -15.19 8.15 9.48
N VAL A 175 -14.46 7.62 8.48
CA VAL A 175 -13.16 6.96 8.68
C VAL A 175 -12.15 7.94 9.28
N GLU A 176 -12.09 9.17 8.78
CA GLU A 176 -11.18 10.20 9.26
C GLU A 176 -11.42 10.52 10.75
N ASN A 177 -12.68 10.80 11.13
CA ASN A 177 -13.01 11.13 12.52
C ASN A 177 -12.64 9.99 13.46
N GLU A 178 -13.11 8.78 13.17
CA GLU A 178 -12.85 7.62 14.03
C GLU A 178 -11.38 7.16 14.01
N TYR A 179 -10.64 7.42 12.93
CA TYR A 179 -9.20 7.16 12.89
C TYR A 179 -8.41 8.16 13.74
N ASN A 180 -8.83 9.42 13.80
CA ASN A 180 -8.25 10.40 14.70
C ASN A 180 -8.42 10.00 16.18
N ASP A 181 -9.56 9.40 16.55
CA ASP A 181 -9.75 8.83 17.89
C ASP A 181 -8.74 7.70 18.17
N ILE A 182 -8.50 6.80 17.18
CA ILE A 182 -7.50 5.75 17.29
C ILE A 182 -6.09 6.34 17.51
N VAL A 183 -5.73 7.36 16.74
CA VAL A 183 -4.41 8.02 16.86
C VAL A 183 -4.23 8.61 18.26
N GLN A 184 -5.25 9.28 18.80
CA GLN A 184 -5.21 9.82 20.14
C GLN A 184 -5.07 8.72 21.20
N ILE A 185 -5.88 7.66 21.13
CA ILE A 185 -5.82 6.53 22.05
C ILE A 185 -4.41 5.90 22.06
N ILE A 186 -3.79 5.72 20.90
CA ILE A 186 -2.42 5.17 20.82
C ILE A 186 -1.40 6.12 21.44
N ALA A 187 -1.55 7.44 21.21
CA ALA A 187 -0.62 8.44 21.73
C ALA A 187 -0.63 8.54 23.26
N GLU A 188 -1.72 8.14 23.90
CA GLU A 188 -1.91 8.16 25.36
C GLU A 188 -1.57 6.79 26.02
N GLN A 189 -1.22 5.76 25.22
CA GLN A 189 -1.01 4.41 25.73
C GLN A 189 0.46 4.13 26.00
N ASP A 190 0.90 4.35 27.22
CA ASP A 190 2.30 4.14 27.65
C ASP A 190 2.80 2.70 27.39
N GLY A 191 1.96 1.70 27.60
CA GLY A 191 2.32 0.30 27.37
C GLY A 191 2.66 0.00 25.91
N PHE A 192 1.98 0.65 24.95
CA PHE A 192 2.31 0.58 23.53
C PHE A 192 3.59 1.39 23.24
N LEU A 193 3.63 2.65 23.69
CA LEU A 193 4.74 3.56 23.43
C LEU A 193 6.08 3.00 23.92
N ASN A 194 6.11 2.40 25.11
CA ASN A 194 7.31 1.78 25.70
C ASN A 194 7.83 0.59 24.87
N ARG A 195 6.97 -0.08 24.09
CA ARG A 195 7.37 -1.18 23.21
C ARG A 195 7.67 -0.75 21.80
N ALA A 196 7.10 0.36 21.35
CA ALA A 196 7.24 0.83 19.97
C ALA A 196 8.40 1.83 19.78
N LYS A 197 8.62 2.71 20.77
CA LYS A 197 9.74 3.66 20.77
C LYS A 197 11.05 2.93 20.99
N THR A 198 12.09 3.38 20.30
CA THR A 198 13.45 2.79 20.35
C THR A 198 13.56 1.32 19.94
N THR A 199 12.49 0.74 19.41
CA THR A 199 12.47 -0.66 18.96
C THR A 199 12.68 -0.75 17.45
N GLY A 200 13.64 -1.59 17.02
CA GLY A 200 13.91 -1.85 15.60
C GLY A 200 14.35 -0.61 14.85
N ILE A 201 15.23 0.18 15.42
CA ILE A 201 15.75 1.41 14.83
C ILE A 201 16.53 1.09 13.57
N ILE A 202 16.18 1.78 12.48
CA ILE A 202 16.96 1.82 11.23
C ILE A 202 17.42 3.26 11.07
N SER A 203 18.74 3.48 11.14
CA SER A 203 19.32 4.81 10.92
C SER A 203 19.19 5.22 9.45
N LYS A 204 19.23 6.53 9.20
CA LYS A 204 19.18 7.06 7.83
C LYS A 204 20.29 6.49 6.93
N ASN A 205 21.48 6.32 7.45
CA ASN A 205 22.59 5.76 6.66
C ASN A 205 22.31 4.32 6.26
N VAL A 206 21.86 3.47 7.19
CA VAL A 206 21.49 2.09 6.90
C VAL A 206 20.31 2.03 5.90
N ALA A 207 19.34 2.92 6.03
CA ALA A 207 18.23 3.00 5.08
C ALA A 207 18.69 3.37 3.67
N LEU A 208 19.66 4.26 3.53
CA LEU A 208 20.26 4.63 2.24
C LEU A 208 21.12 3.49 1.67
N ASP A 209 21.99 2.88 2.49
CA ASP A 209 22.88 1.79 2.08
C ASP A 209 22.09 0.56 1.57
N LEU A 210 20.92 0.30 2.16
CA LEU A 210 20.05 -0.79 1.76
C LEU A 210 19.01 -0.40 0.70
N ALA A 211 19.05 0.83 0.19
CA ALA A 211 18.07 1.38 -0.73
C ALA A 211 16.61 1.14 -0.24
N LEU A 212 16.38 1.38 1.04
CA LEU A 212 15.07 1.18 1.65
C LEU A 212 14.04 2.14 1.04
N VAL A 213 12.83 1.65 0.80
CA VAL A 213 11.72 2.43 0.21
C VAL A 213 10.50 2.46 1.13
N GLY A 214 9.54 3.29 0.79
CA GLY A 214 8.24 3.36 1.46
C GLY A 214 8.32 3.85 2.91
N VAL A 215 7.41 3.35 3.73
CA VAL A 215 7.28 3.75 5.14
C VAL A 215 8.57 3.56 5.93
N GLY A 216 9.34 2.50 5.66
CA GLY A 216 10.60 2.25 6.35
C GLY A 216 11.64 3.34 6.08
N ALA A 217 11.80 3.74 4.83
CA ALA A 217 12.68 4.83 4.41
C ALA A 217 12.25 6.17 5.02
N ARG A 218 10.97 6.52 4.87
CA ARG A 218 10.41 7.77 5.37
C ARG A 218 10.46 7.89 6.89
N ALA A 219 10.30 6.79 7.62
CA ALA A 219 10.45 6.75 9.07
C ALA A 219 11.91 6.93 9.53
N SER A 220 12.88 6.65 8.66
CA SER A 220 14.33 6.78 8.91
C SER A 220 14.92 8.10 8.38
N GLY A 221 14.10 9.07 8.01
CA GLY A 221 14.55 10.39 7.53
C GLY A 221 14.96 10.44 6.07
N VAL A 222 14.60 9.41 5.27
CA VAL A 222 14.78 9.44 3.82
C VAL A 222 13.52 10.00 3.17
N ASP A 223 13.65 11.20 2.61
CA ASP A 223 12.55 11.90 1.95
C ASP A 223 12.43 11.41 0.49
N CYS A 224 11.69 10.32 0.29
CA CYS A 224 11.43 9.74 -1.03
C CYS A 224 9.99 9.24 -1.15
N ASP A 225 9.36 9.54 -2.29
CA ASP A 225 8.03 9.04 -2.66
C ASP A 225 7.87 9.11 -4.17
N CYS A 226 7.63 7.97 -4.82
CA CYS A 226 7.53 7.91 -6.28
C CYS A 226 6.38 8.76 -6.84
N ARG A 227 5.34 9.03 -6.07
CA ARG A 227 4.23 9.90 -6.48
C ARG A 227 4.69 11.34 -6.72
N ARG A 228 5.71 11.80 -5.95
CA ARG A 228 6.32 13.14 -6.05
C ARG A 228 7.56 13.13 -6.95
N ASP A 229 8.45 12.16 -6.76
CA ASP A 229 9.81 12.17 -7.33
C ASP A 229 9.83 11.66 -8.78
N LEU A 230 8.87 10.79 -9.14
CA LEU A 230 8.64 10.25 -10.48
C LEU A 230 7.13 10.27 -10.77
N PRO A 231 6.51 11.46 -10.83
CA PRO A 231 5.06 11.58 -10.83
C PRO A 231 4.43 10.85 -12.02
N TYR A 232 3.41 10.09 -11.71
CA TYR A 232 2.59 9.37 -12.68
C TYR A 232 1.11 9.74 -12.48
N GLY A 233 0.34 9.55 -13.55
CA GLY A 233 -1.07 9.91 -13.52
C GLY A 233 -1.29 11.38 -13.20
N LEU A 234 -2.08 11.66 -12.17
CA LEU A 234 -2.43 13.01 -11.77
C LEU A 234 -1.67 13.51 -10.52
N TYR A 235 -0.70 12.76 -10.01
CA TYR A 235 0.04 13.21 -8.83
C TYR A 235 0.83 14.51 -9.05
N ALA A 236 1.24 14.81 -10.29
CA ALA A 236 1.83 16.11 -10.64
C ALA A 236 0.86 17.29 -10.47
N GLU A 237 -0.44 17.04 -10.59
CA GLU A 237 -1.50 18.05 -10.47
C GLU A 237 -2.13 18.10 -9.07
N LEU A 238 -1.89 17.08 -8.25
CA LEU A 238 -2.47 16.90 -6.93
C LEU A 238 -1.38 17.04 -5.85
N PRO A 239 -1.02 18.26 -5.44
CA PRO A 239 0.03 18.46 -4.45
C PRO A 239 -0.36 17.83 -3.10
N PHE A 240 0.61 17.11 -2.52
CA PHE A 240 0.53 16.45 -1.21
C PHE A 240 1.87 16.55 -0.49
N ASN A 241 1.88 16.28 0.82
CA ASN A 241 3.09 16.28 1.62
C ASN A 241 3.63 14.86 1.78
N VAL A 242 4.92 14.67 1.57
CA VAL A 242 5.60 13.42 1.91
C VAL A 242 5.87 13.42 3.42
N ILE A 243 5.29 12.45 4.10
CA ILE A 243 5.40 12.34 5.57
C ILE A 243 6.70 11.65 5.93
N THR A 244 7.58 12.33 6.67
CA THR A 244 8.85 11.79 7.14
C THR A 244 8.99 11.89 8.65
N LYS A 245 9.74 10.96 9.23
CA LYS A 245 10.20 10.93 10.63
C LYS A 245 11.68 10.56 10.65
N THR A 246 12.38 10.80 11.75
CA THR A 246 13.83 10.60 11.85
C THR A 246 14.24 9.52 12.83
N ASP A 247 13.34 9.08 13.72
CA ASP A 247 13.66 8.14 14.79
C ASP A 247 13.91 6.71 14.28
N GLY A 248 13.39 6.35 13.10
CA GLY A 248 13.64 5.08 12.42
C GLY A 248 13.10 3.84 13.15
N ASP A 249 12.38 4.01 14.24
CA ASP A 249 11.84 2.94 15.07
C ASP A 249 10.42 2.50 14.65
N VAL A 250 9.83 1.56 15.39
CA VAL A 250 8.48 1.07 15.14
C VAL A 250 7.45 2.20 15.25
N TYR A 251 7.61 3.09 16.24
CA TYR A 251 6.68 4.22 16.43
C TYR A 251 6.78 5.25 15.30
N ALA A 252 7.98 5.56 14.83
CA ALA A 252 8.17 6.42 13.66
C ALA A 252 7.48 5.86 12.41
N ARG A 253 7.59 4.54 12.17
CA ARG A 253 6.88 3.87 11.06
C ARG A 253 5.36 3.95 11.21
N LEU A 254 4.84 3.89 12.43
CA LEU A 254 3.42 4.10 12.69
C LEU A 254 3.01 5.55 12.42
N GLN A 255 3.79 6.53 12.91
CA GLN A 255 3.51 7.95 12.68
C GLN A 255 3.52 8.34 11.19
N VAL A 256 4.41 7.74 10.38
CA VAL A 256 4.39 7.92 8.92
C VAL A 256 3.05 7.43 8.36
N ARG A 257 2.60 6.22 8.73
CA ARG A 257 1.29 5.69 8.28
C ARG A 257 0.13 6.59 8.69
N MET A 258 0.15 7.09 9.93
CA MET A 258 -0.88 8.00 10.43
C MET A 258 -0.97 9.28 9.59
N GLY A 259 0.17 9.88 9.26
CA GLY A 259 0.21 11.05 8.41
C GLY A 259 -0.21 10.76 6.98
N GLU A 260 0.20 9.63 6.42
CA GLU A 260 -0.20 9.21 5.07
C GLU A 260 -1.70 8.92 4.95
N VAL A 261 -2.37 8.48 6.02
CA VAL A 261 -3.84 8.35 6.03
C VAL A 261 -4.50 9.71 5.81
N ALA A 262 -4.06 10.75 6.49
CA ALA A 262 -4.62 12.10 6.33
C ALA A 262 -4.37 12.67 4.93
N GLU A 263 -3.15 12.49 4.39
CA GLU A 263 -2.81 12.92 3.04
C GLU A 263 -3.63 12.17 1.98
N SER A 264 -3.80 10.85 2.11
CA SER A 264 -4.60 10.04 1.18
C SER A 264 -6.06 10.45 1.16
N ILE A 265 -6.67 10.72 2.32
CA ILE A 265 -8.06 11.24 2.39
C ILE A 265 -8.16 12.58 1.66
N THR A 266 -7.19 13.46 1.87
CA THR A 266 -7.13 14.76 1.21
C THR A 266 -7.00 14.61 -0.31
N LEU A 267 -6.13 13.71 -0.78
CA LEU A 267 -5.93 13.42 -2.20
C LEU A 267 -7.19 12.86 -2.85
N ILE A 268 -7.87 11.91 -2.19
CA ILE A 268 -9.12 11.33 -2.71
C ILE A 268 -10.19 12.44 -2.83
N ARG A 269 -10.36 13.30 -1.82
CA ARG A 269 -11.32 14.41 -1.88
C ARG A 269 -11.03 15.37 -3.03
N LYS A 270 -9.75 15.71 -3.27
CA LYS A 270 -9.34 16.53 -4.40
C LYS A 270 -9.65 15.85 -5.73
N ALA A 271 -9.33 14.56 -5.86
CA ALA A 271 -9.57 13.77 -7.07
C ALA A 271 -11.08 13.62 -7.36
N LEU A 272 -11.91 13.36 -6.35
CA LEU A 272 -13.38 13.29 -6.47
C LEU A 272 -13.96 14.61 -6.98
N LYS A 273 -13.45 15.75 -6.48
CA LYS A 273 -13.90 17.07 -6.92
C LYS A 273 -13.56 17.35 -8.39
N LEU A 274 -12.39 16.92 -8.85
CA LEU A 274 -12.01 17.02 -10.25
C LEU A 274 -12.80 16.04 -11.12
N LEU A 275 -13.10 14.85 -10.63
CA LEU A 275 -13.85 13.82 -11.33
C LEU A 275 -15.28 14.28 -11.69
N GLN A 276 -15.92 15.05 -10.81
CA GLN A 276 -17.24 15.62 -11.07
C GLN A 276 -17.27 16.65 -12.21
N GLN A 277 -16.11 17.16 -12.60
CA GLN A 277 -15.95 18.18 -13.65
C GLN A 277 -15.36 17.61 -14.94
N ASP A 278 -15.09 16.31 -14.98
CA ASP A 278 -14.41 15.65 -16.09
C ASP A 278 -15.32 14.62 -16.76
N ASP A 279 -15.65 14.88 -18.04
CA ASP A 279 -16.50 14.02 -18.88
C ASP A 279 -15.70 13.20 -19.90
N SER A 280 -14.37 13.09 -19.73
CA SER A 280 -13.55 12.32 -20.65
C SER A 280 -13.83 10.80 -20.52
N GLN A 281 -13.41 10.06 -21.54
CA GLN A 281 -13.64 8.63 -21.62
C GLN A 281 -12.94 7.85 -20.50
N LEU A 282 -13.40 6.64 -20.25
CA LEU A 282 -12.81 5.71 -19.28
C LEU A 282 -11.64 4.90 -19.85
N HIS A 283 -11.52 4.85 -21.19
CA HIS A 283 -10.57 3.99 -21.87
C HIS A 283 -10.13 4.59 -23.20
N CYS A 284 -8.88 4.43 -23.59
CA CYS A 284 -8.33 4.98 -24.83
C CYS A 284 -8.58 4.11 -26.07
N GLY A 285 -9.26 2.96 -25.92
CA GLY A 285 -9.47 1.99 -26.99
C GLY A 285 -8.47 0.83 -26.97
N GLU A 286 -8.41 0.07 -28.04
CA GLU A 286 -7.53 -1.08 -28.19
C GLU A 286 -6.05 -0.68 -28.22
N LEU A 287 -5.20 -1.40 -27.51
CA LEU A 287 -3.76 -1.13 -27.45
C LEU A 287 -3.01 -2.03 -28.43
N ALA A 288 -2.24 -1.41 -29.33
CA ALA A 288 -1.31 -2.11 -30.22
C ALA A 288 0.10 -2.04 -29.62
N TYR A 289 0.66 -3.16 -29.21
CA TYR A 289 1.96 -3.20 -28.56
C TYR A 289 3.10 -3.30 -29.58
N LYS A 290 4.15 -2.51 -29.38
CA LYS A 290 5.39 -2.60 -30.16
C LYS A 290 6.16 -3.84 -29.75
N THR A 291 6.54 -4.67 -30.71
CA THR A 291 7.37 -5.86 -30.48
C THR A 291 8.85 -5.50 -30.33
N LEU A 292 9.61 -6.33 -29.62
CA LEU A 292 11.06 -6.21 -29.43
C LEU A 292 11.53 -4.92 -28.73
N THR A 293 10.64 -4.30 -27.95
CA THR A 293 10.97 -3.13 -27.14
C THR A 293 10.62 -3.40 -25.69
N GLY A 294 11.39 -2.81 -24.76
CA GLY A 294 11.10 -2.84 -23.31
C GLY A 294 10.44 -1.55 -22.86
N SER A 295 9.65 -1.65 -21.82
CA SER A 295 9.06 -0.51 -21.13
C SER A 295 8.95 -0.81 -19.64
N TRP A 296 8.73 0.21 -18.85
CA TRP A 296 8.53 0.08 -17.42
C TRP A 296 7.46 1.04 -16.91
N GLY A 297 6.79 0.62 -15.85
CA GLY A 297 5.86 1.43 -15.09
C GLY A 297 6.20 1.41 -13.61
N ILE A 298 5.86 2.46 -12.90
CA ILE A 298 6.15 2.62 -11.48
C ILE A 298 4.91 3.09 -10.72
N SER A 299 4.79 2.62 -9.49
CA SER A 299 3.78 3.11 -8.55
C SER A 299 4.30 3.09 -7.12
N GLU A 300 3.78 3.95 -6.27
CA GLU A 300 4.04 3.93 -4.83
C GLU A 300 2.89 3.22 -4.13
N SER A 301 3.15 2.01 -3.64
CA SER A 301 2.19 1.28 -2.81
C SER A 301 2.23 1.74 -1.35
N ALA A 302 1.33 1.23 -0.52
CA ALA A 302 1.36 1.43 0.92
C ALA A 302 2.66 0.91 1.60
N ARG A 303 3.42 0.05 0.90
CA ARG A 303 4.65 -0.57 1.42
C ARG A 303 5.92 -0.05 0.77
N GLY A 304 5.81 0.72 -0.29
CA GLY A 304 6.92 1.30 -1.04
C GLY A 304 6.71 1.20 -2.54
N SER A 305 7.74 1.53 -3.30
CA SER A 305 7.69 1.57 -4.77
C SER A 305 7.59 0.17 -5.38
N ASN A 306 6.75 0.06 -6.40
CA ASN A 306 6.61 -1.10 -7.28
C ASN A 306 7.06 -0.74 -8.70
N LEU A 307 7.78 -1.65 -9.32
CA LEU A 307 8.26 -1.54 -10.70
C LEU A 307 7.86 -2.79 -11.50
N HIS A 308 7.32 -2.58 -12.68
CA HIS A 308 7.04 -3.63 -13.66
C HIS A 308 7.70 -3.33 -14.99
#